data_22a002b62544738f06f2efc7b464a49a
#
_entry.id   22a002b62544738f06f2efc7b464a49a
#
_cell.length_a   1.000
_cell.length_b   1.000
_cell.length_c   1.000
_cell.angle_alpha   90.00
_cell.angle_beta   90.00
_cell.angle_gamma   90.00
#
_symmetry.space_group_name_H-M   'P 1'
#
loop_
_entity.id
_entity.type
_entity.pdbx_description
1 polymer ?
#
loop_
_entity_poly.entity_id
_entity_poly.type
_entity_poly.pdbx_seq_one_letter_code
_entity_poly.pdbx_strand_id
1 'polypeptide(L)'
;EEAGIYAKGAGYYQEDNDGSDYAHTLANYWQDWERAINFEYFEADGTKGVSFNAGIKIFGQFSRELDQKSFAIFLRGKYGQTSVTYPFFRGNDVTTFSSFLLRQSGQDCNNTKLKDAFIHQSVKDVMELDVMDYRPVAVYINGEYWGLYIMREKENEDYVVSHHPE
;
A
#
# COMPACT_ATOMS: atom_id res chain seq x y z
N GLU A 1 -11.53 21.22 -2.66
CA GLU A 1 -10.17 21.19 -2.07
C GLU A 1 -10.17 20.71 -0.62
N GLU A 2 -11.19 21.05 0.20
CA GLU A 2 -11.28 20.61 1.60
C GLU A 2 -11.31 19.09 1.80
N ALA A 3 -11.76 18.34 0.81
CA ALA A 3 -11.78 16.88 0.83
C ALA A 3 -10.53 16.23 0.22
N GLY A 4 -9.58 17.01 -0.27
CA GLY A 4 -8.34 16.53 -0.85
C GLY A 4 -7.42 15.87 0.18
N ILE A 5 -6.64 14.86 -0.25
CA ILE A 5 -5.77 14.07 0.63
C ILE A 5 -4.73 14.94 1.37
N TYR A 6 -4.25 16.00 0.72
CA TYR A 6 -3.27 16.93 1.28
C TYR A 6 -3.87 18.15 2.00
N ALA A 7 -5.21 18.24 2.09
CA ALA A 7 -5.85 19.36 2.79
C ALA A 7 -5.50 19.32 4.29
N LYS A 8 -5.10 20.46 4.80
CA LYS A 8 -4.78 20.71 6.21
C LYS A 8 -5.83 21.62 6.79
N GLY A 9 -6.40 21.24 7.93
CA GLY A 9 -7.37 22.07 8.65
C GLY A 9 -6.75 23.35 9.22
N ALA A 10 -7.59 24.32 9.59
CA ALA A 10 -7.15 25.49 10.31
C ALA A 10 -6.53 25.11 11.66
N GLY A 11 -5.35 25.64 11.96
CA GLY A 11 -4.59 25.28 13.17
C GLY A 11 -3.64 24.11 13.02
N TYR A 12 -3.46 23.57 11.81
CA TYR A 12 -2.37 22.65 11.53
C TYR A 12 -1.02 23.38 11.64
N TYR A 13 -0.24 23.03 12.62
CA TYR A 13 1.13 23.51 12.80
C TYR A 13 2.10 22.35 12.64
N GLN A 14 3.21 22.60 11.96
CA GLN A 14 4.27 21.66 11.72
C GLN A 14 5.35 21.70 12.84
N GLU A 15 5.01 22.27 14.00
CA GLU A 15 6.03 22.63 15.00
C GLU A 15 6.43 21.53 15.98
N ASP A 16 5.76 20.40 16.03
CA ASP A 16 6.06 19.41 17.06
C ASP A 16 6.98 18.31 16.54
N ASN A 17 8.24 18.67 16.35
CA ASN A 17 9.35 17.73 16.15
C ASN A 17 9.91 17.16 17.48
N ASP A 18 9.13 17.14 18.54
CA ASP A 18 9.60 16.59 19.83
C ASP A 18 9.51 15.04 19.89
N GLY A 19 9.04 14.42 18.81
CA GLY A 19 8.97 12.95 18.66
C GLY A 19 7.89 12.27 19.48
N SER A 20 7.07 13.02 20.21
CA SER A 20 6.11 12.44 21.16
C SER A 20 4.66 12.47 20.68
N ASP A 21 4.30 13.28 19.72
CA ASP A 21 2.90 13.39 19.28
C ASP A 21 2.77 13.47 17.75
N TYR A 22 2.52 12.33 17.12
CA TYR A 22 2.19 12.22 15.69
C TYR A 22 0.73 12.63 15.40
N ALA A 23 0.07 13.31 16.32
CA ALA A 23 -1.33 13.65 16.22
C ALA A 23 -1.57 14.93 15.41
N HIS A 24 -1.08 14.98 14.19
CA HIS A 24 -1.50 16.01 13.23
C HIS A 24 -2.91 15.70 12.71
N THR A 25 -3.86 15.61 13.62
CA THR A 25 -5.23 15.17 13.39
C THR A 25 -6.01 16.04 12.41
N LEU A 26 -5.50 17.23 12.10
CA LEU A 26 -6.17 18.21 11.25
C LEU A 26 -5.89 18.04 9.74
N ALA A 27 -4.92 17.22 9.35
CA ALA A 27 -4.69 16.92 7.94
C ALA A 27 -5.49 15.69 7.50
N ASN A 28 -6.03 15.72 6.29
CA ASN A 28 -6.85 14.62 5.77
C ASN A 28 -6.10 13.31 5.64
N TYR A 29 -4.79 13.33 5.41
CA TYR A 29 -3.99 12.11 5.35
C TYR A 29 -3.78 11.41 6.71
N TRP A 30 -4.16 12.07 7.82
CA TRP A 30 -4.23 11.45 9.15
C TRP A 30 -5.58 10.81 9.45
N GLN A 31 -6.62 11.15 8.68
CA GLN A 31 -7.94 10.57 8.87
C GLN A 31 -7.96 9.11 8.45
N ASP A 32 -8.72 8.31 9.18
CA ASP A 32 -8.88 6.88 8.92
C ASP A 32 -9.96 6.60 7.85
N TRP A 33 -9.90 7.36 6.74
CA TRP A 33 -10.89 7.26 5.67
C TRP A 33 -10.56 6.13 4.70
N GLU A 34 -11.59 5.36 4.38
CA GLU A 34 -11.58 4.39 3.29
C GLU A 34 -12.48 4.91 2.16
N ARG A 35 -11.94 5.06 0.97
CA ARG A 35 -12.63 5.56 -0.22
C ARG A 35 -12.83 4.44 -1.23
N ALA A 36 -13.98 4.41 -1.89
CA ALA A 36 -14.23 3.48 -2.99
C ALA A 36 -13.42 3.86 -4.22
N ILE A 37 -12.81 2.87 -4.86
CA ILE A 37 -12.08 3.00 -6.12
C ILE A 37 -12.45 1.87 -7.08
N ASN A 38 -12.21 2.09 -8.37
CA ASN A 38 -11.96 1.02 -9.33
C ASN A 38 -10.45 0.85 -9.46
N PHE A 39 -9.96 -0.35 -9.22
CA PHE A 39 -8.55 -0.70 -9.36
C PHE A 39 -8.34 -1.43 -10.68
N GLU A 40 -7.37 -1.01 -11.46
CA GLU A 40 -6.94 -1.67 -12.68
C GLU A 40 -5.44 -1.97 -12.62
N TYR A 41 -5.08 -3.17 -13.00
CA TYR A 41 -3.70 -3.60 -13.07
C TYR A 41 -3.33 -3.97 -14.50
N PHE A 42 -2.21 -3.43 -14.95
CA PHE A 42 -1.64 -3.71 -16.26
C PHE A 42 -0.24 -4.32 -16.10
N GLU A 43 0.06 -5.31 -16.90
CA GLU A 43 1.40 -5.88 -17.00
C GLU A 43 2.36 -4.90 -17.69
N ALA A 44 3.66 -5.16 -17.59
CA ALA A 44 4.69 -4.30 -18.16
C ALA A 44 4.61 -4.14 -19.70
N ASP A 45 3.98 -5.10 -20.37
CA ASP A 45 3.73 -5.05 -21.82
C ASP A 45 2.46 -4.27 -22.20
N GLY A 46 1.75 -3.73 -21.19
CA GLY A 46 0.50 -3.00 -21.37
C GLY A 46 -0.75 -3.88 -21.40
N THR A 47 -0.61 -5.19 -21.27
CA THR A 47 -1.75 -6.10 -21.19
C THR A 47 -2.52 -5.85 -19.90
N LYS A 48 -3.86 -5.71 -19.99
CA LYS A 48 -4.72 -5.59 -18.81
C LYS A 48 -4.80 -6.95 -18.10
N GLY A 49 -4.31 -6.98 -16.86
CA GLY A 49 -4.33 -8.17 -16.02
C GLY A 49 -5.67 -8.35 -15.31
N VAL A 50 -6.04 -7.39 -14.46
CA VAL A 50 -7.25 -7.49 -13.66
C VAL A 50 -7.85 -6.11 -13.38
N SER A 51 -9.17 -6.06 -13.17
CA SER A 51 -9.93 -4.87 -12.79
C SER A 51 -11.02 -5.23 -11.79
N PHE A 52 -11.14 -4.45 -10.71
CA PHE A 52 -12.13 -4.68 -9.67
C PHE A 52 -12.41 -3.42 -8.85
N ASN A 53 -13.52 -3.41 -8.14
CA ASN A 53 -13.82 -2.35 -7.18
C ASN A 53 -13.22 -2.71 -5.81
N ALA A 54 -12.69 -1.72 -5.12
CA ALA A 54 -12.02 -1.88 -3.84
C ALA A 54 -12.16 -0.62 -2.97
N GLY A 55 -11.71 -0.72 -1.73
CA GLY A 55 -11.46 0.42 -0.87
C GLY A 55 -9.98 0.79 -0.89
N ILE A 56 -9.67 2.08 -0.93
CA ILE A 56 -8.33 2.61 -0.74
C ILE A 56 -8.26 3.43 0.54
N LYS A 57 -7.16 3.29 1.25
CA LYS A 57 -6.89 3.97 2.51
C LYS A 57 -5.43 4.39 2.57
N ILE A 58 -5.12 5.55 3.16
CA ILE A 58 -3.73 5.91 3.46
C ILE A 58 -3.15 4.90 4.45
N PHE A 59 -1.96 4.44 4.14
CA PHE A 59 -1.24 3.47 4.96
C PHE A 59 0.03 4.08 5.55
N GLY A 60 0.40 3.60 6.74
CA GLY A 60 1.59 4.02 7.46
C GLY A 60 1.26 4.86 8.69
N GLN A 61 2.29 5.22 9.43
CA GLN A 61 2.26 6.09 10.60
C GLN A 61 3.06 7.36 10.27
N PHE A 62 4.29 7.51 10.69
CA PHE A 62 5.13 8.65 10.32
C PHE A 62 5.19 8.91 8.81
N SER A 63 5.20 7.87 7.99
CA SER A 63 5.25 7.97 6.53
C SER A 63 4.03 8.66 5.89
N ARG A 64 2.98 8.93 6.65
CA ARG A 64 1.84 9.76 6.21
C ARG A 64 2.22 11.22 6.01
N GLU A 65 3.26 11.71 6.68
CA GLU A 65 3.79 13.07 6.52
C GLU A 65 4.55 13.26 5.21
N LEU A 66 5.11 12.20 4.64
CA LEU A 66 5.88 12.28 3.40
C LEU A 66 4.99 12.68 2.23
N ASP A 67 5.56 13.40 1.25
CA ASP A 67 4.81 13.89 0.09
C ASP A 67 4.13 12.76 -0.67
N GLN A 68 4.86 11.69 -1.01
CA GLN A 68 4.28 10.50 -1.61
C GLN A 68 3.66 9.62 -0.52
N LYS A 69 2.34 9.41 -0.56
CA LYS A 69 1.61 8.60 0.43
C LYS A 69 1.61 7.13 0.05
N SER A 70 1.74 6.24 1.05
CA SER A 70 1.45 4.81 0.85
C SER A 70 -0.04 4.54 0.96
N PHE A 71 -0.51 3.50 0.28
CA PHE A 71 -1.90 3.09 0.29
C PHE A 71 -2.05 1.62 0.68
N ALA A 72 -3.15 1.31 1.36
CA ALA A 72 -3.66 -0.04 1.52
C ALA A 72 -4.93 -0.19 0.67
N ILE A 73 -4.99 -1.28 -0.08
CA ILE A 73 -6.13 -1.65 -0.90
C ILE A 73 -6.86 -2.79 -0.21
N PHE A 74 -8.17 -2.66 -0.06
CA PHE A 74 -9.03 -3.64 0.61
C PHE A 74 -10.17 -4.08 -0.29
N LEU A 75 -10.32 -5.39 -0.44
CA LEU A 75 -11.49 -5.99 -1.07
C LEU A 75 -12.49 -6.33 0.02
N ARG A 76 -13.64 -5.68 -0.03
CA ARG A 76 -14.72 -5.88 0.95
C ARG A 76 -16.04 -6.08 0.23
N GLY A 77 -16.91 -6.88 0.80
CA GLY A 77 -18.25 -7.16 0.22
C GLY A 77 -19.03 -5.90 -0.17
N LYS A 78 -18.87 -4.79 0.57
CA LYS A 78 -19.47 -3.49 0.23
C LYS A 78 -19.01 -2.90 -1.12
N TYR A 79 -17.89 -3.38 -1.68
CA TYR A 79 -17.38 -3.01 -3.00
C TYR A 79 -17.65 -4.06 -4.08
N GLY A 80 -18.32 -5.17 -3.71
CA GLY A 80 -18.75 -6.21 -4.66
C GLY A 80 -18.01 -7.54 -4.52
N GLN A 81 -16.80 -7.56 -3.95
CA GLN A 81 -16.02 -8.79 -3.75
C GLN A 81 -15.12 -8.70 -2.53
N THR A 82 -14.79 -9.86 -1.95
CA THR A 82 -13.94 -9.95 -0.74
C THR A 82 -12.51 -10.37 -1.04
N SER A 83 -12.23 -10.83 -2.25
CA SER A 83 -10.89 -11.21 -2.70
C SER A 83 -10.75 -11.05 -4.21
N VAL A 84 -9.52 -11.03 -4.66
CA VAL A 84 -9.14 -11.10 -6.08
C VAL A 84 -8.12 -12.22 -6.27
N THR A 85 -8.29 -12.99 -7.33
CA THR A 85 -7.32 -14.02 -7.73
C THR A 85 -6.53 -13.51 -8.92
N TYR A 86 -5.26 -13.21 -8.70
CA TYR A 86 -4.32 -12.78 -9.72
C TYR A 86 -2.87 -12.96 -9.23
N PRO A 87 -1.92 -13.44 -10.06
CA PRO A 87 -0.53 -13.66 -9.67
C PRO A 87 0.27 -12.35 -9.64
N PHE A 88 -0.04 -11.47 -8.70
CA PHE A 88 0.62 -10.17 -8.56
C PHE A 88 2.11 -10.30 -8.29
N PHE A 89 2.51 -11.31 -7.51
CA PHE A 89 3.88 -11.51 -7.07
C PHE A 89 4.50 -12.73 -7.77
N ARG A 90 5.65 -12.53 -8.38
CA ARG A 90 6.37 -13.62 -9.08
C ARG A 90 7.08 -14.51 -8.08
N GLY A 91 6.96 -15.83 -8.26
CA GLY A 91 7.60 -16.80 -7.37
C GLY A 91 6.90 -16.98 -6.03
N ASN A 92 5.63 -16.58 -5.96
CA ASN A 92 4.72 -16.86 -4.86
C ASN A 92 3.56 -17.71 -5.36
N ASP A 93 3.27 -18.79 -4.66
CA ASP A 93 2.14 -19.69 -4.98
C ASP A 93 0.80 -19.08 -4.53
N VAL A 94 0.83 -18.07 -3.64
CA VAL A 94 -0.36 -17.33 -3.23
C VAL A 94 -0.80 -16.40 -4.35
N THR A 95 -2.00 -16.62 -4.84
CA THR A 95 -2.60 -15.82 -5.93
C THR A 95 -3.92 -15.16 -5.56
N THR A 96 -4.43 -15.39 -4.36
CA THR A 96 -5.71 -14.83 -3.90
C THR A 96 -5.47 -13.89 -2.72
N PHE A 97 -5.95 -12.65 -2.87
CA PHE A 97 -5.68 -11.57 -1.92
C PHE A 97 -7.00 -10.87 -1.53
N SER A 98 -7.20 -10.62 -0.24
CA SER A 98 -8.24 -9.75 0.31
C SER A 98 -7.76 -8.31 0.46
N SER A 99 -6.45 -8.12 0.56
CA SER A 99 -5.80 -6.81 0.69
C SER A 99 -4.34 -6.86 0.27
N PHE A 100 -3.80 -5.73 -0.13
CA PHE A 100 -2.37 -5.54 -0.42
C PHE A 100 -1.97 -4.07 -0.25
N LEU A 101 -0.68 -3.80 -0.30
CA LEU A 101 -0.13 -2.46 -0.08
C LEU A 101 0.50 -1.91 -1.35
N LEU A 102 0.36 -0.60 -1.54
CA LEU A 102 1.17 0.20 -2.46
C LEU A 102 2.05 1.11 -1.58
N ARG A 103 3.31 0.71 -1.40
CA ARG A 103 4.24 1.41 -0.50
C ARG A 103 5.15 2.35 -1.26
N GLN A 104 5.28 3.58 -0.76
CA GLN A 104 6.27 4.54 -1.24
C GLN A 104 7.69 4.24 -0.68
N SER A 105 7.84 3.15 0.11
CA SER A 105 9.08 2.65 0.72
C SER A 105 9.50 3.28 2.05
N GLY A 106 8.60 3.98 2.72
CA GLY A 106 8.84 4.51 4.06
C GLY A 106 10.04 5.46 4.12
N GLN A 107 10.96 5.23 5.04
CA GLN A 107 12.17 6.05 5.21
C GLN A 107 13.16 5.95 4.02
N ASP A 108 13.03 4.96 3.16
CA ASP A 108 13.84 4.78 1.95
C ASP A 108 13.25 5.47 0.71
N CYS A 109 12.15 6.21 0.86
CA CYS A 109 11.39 6.79 -0.25
C CYS A 109 12.19 7.75 -1.14
N ASN A 110 13.19 8.43 -0.58
CA ASN A 110 14.06 9.36 -1.28
C ASN A 110 15.42 8.76 -1.67
N ASN A 111 15.63 7.46 -1.43
CA ASN A 111 16.88 6.77 -1.74
C ASN A 111 16.62 5.67 -2.80
N THR A 112 16.77 4.41 -2.42
CA THR A 112 16.67 3.28 -3.35
C THR A 112 15.23 2.83 -3.61
N LYS A 113 14.31 3.10 -2.69
CA LYS A 113 12.94 2.56 -2.63
C LYS A 113 12.85 1.03 -2.47
N LEU A 114 13.96 0.32 -2.53
CA LEU A 114 14.02 -1.14 -2.58
C LEU A 114 14.60 -1.79 -1.31
N LYS A 115 15.11 -1.00 -0.36
CA LYS A 115 15.83 -1.52 0.82
C LYS A 115 15.03 -2.58 1.58
N ASP A 116 13.78 -2.29 1.89
CA ASP A 116 12.88 -3.19 2.61
C ASP A 116 12.60 -4.47 1.80
N ALA A 117 12.24 -4.32 0.52
CA ALA A 117 12.01 -5.44 -0.37
C ALA A 117 13.27 -6.30 -0.57
N PHE A 118 14.43 -5.68 -0.70
CA PHE A 118 15.71 -6.38 -0.84
C PHE A 118 16.05 -7.20 0.41
N ILE A 119 15.85 -6.64 1.61
CA ILE A 119 16.09 -7.35 2.87
C ILE A 119 15.18 -8.59 2.96
N HIS A 120 13.88 -8.46 2.70
CA HIS A 120 12.95 -9.59 2.69
C HIS A 120 13.40 -10.67 1.71
N GLN A 121 13.75 -10.31 0.48
CA GLN A 121 14.20 -11.29 -0.52
C GLN A 121 15.54 -11.96 -0.17
N SER A 122 16.44 -11.24 0.50
CA SER A 122 17.75 -11.81 0.88
C SER A 122 17.65 -12.88 1.96
N VAL A 123 16.56 -12.93 2.72
CA VAL A 123 16.36 -13.92 3.79
C VAL A 123 15.32 -14.99 3.43
N LYS A 124 14.54 -14.81 2.35
CA LYS A 124 13.40 -15.64 1.98
C LYS A 124 13.70 -17.13 1.95
N ASP A 125 14.84 -17.53 1.38
CA ASP A 125 15.20 -18.94 1.21
C ASP A 125 16.30 -19.41 2.17
N VAL A 126 16.72 -18.58 3.11
CA VAL A 126 17.84 -18.84 4.03
C VAL A 126 17.42 -18.88 5.49
N MET A 127 16.26 -18.31 5.81
CA MET A 127 15.76 -18.24 7.18
C MET A 127 14.27 -18.63 7.21
N GLU A 128 13.84 -19.27 8.30
CA GLU A 128 12.43 -19.53 8.57
C GLU A 128 11.75 -18.26 9.10
N LEU A 129 11.51 -17.32 8.21
CA LEU A 129 10.85 -16.06 8.50
C LEU A 129 9.73 -15.81 7.49
N ASP A 130 8.64 -15.22 7.98
CA ASP A 130 7.62 -14.68 7.11
C ASP A 130 8.17 -13.47 6.37
N VAL A 131 8.08 -13.51 5.05
CA VAL A 131 8.55 -12.44 4.17
C VAL A 131 7.46 -12.04 3.19
N MET A 132 7.21 -10.74 3.10
CA MET A 132 6.29 -10.20 2.11
C MET A 132 6.94 -10.19 0.73
N ASP A 133 6.28 -10.76 -0.25
CA ASP A 133 6.68 -10.59 -1.64
C ASP A 133 6.40 -9.15 -2.13
N TYR A 134 7.05 -8.79 -3.21
CA TYR A 134 6.97 -7.43 -3.74
C TYR A 134 6.97 -7.37 -5.26
N ARG A 135 6.43 -6.27 -5.78
CA ARG A 135 6.50 -5.91 -7.19
C ARG A 135 6.59 -4.40 -7.36
N PRO A 136 7.62 -3.85 -8.03
CA PRO A 136 7.64 -2.43 -8.40
C PRO A 136 6.53 -2.14 -9.41
N VAL A 137 5.78 -1.06 -9.18
CA VAL A 137 4.66 -0.64 -10.03
C VAL A 137 4.64 0.87 -10.20
N ALA A 138 4.28 1.34 -11.39
CA ALA A 138 3.93 2.74 -11.63
C ALA A 138 2.44 2.93 -11.28
N VAL A 139 2.16 3.86 -10.39
CA VAL A 139 0.78 4.15 -9.96
C VAL A 139 0.26 5.39 -10.67
N TYR A 140 -0.95 5.29 -11.17
CA TYR A 140 -1.73 6.39 -11.75
C TYR A 140 -3.03 6.53 -10.94
N ILE A 141 -3.42 7.76 -10.62
CA ILE A 141 -4.69 8.06 -9.96
C ILE A 141 -5.48 8.99 -10.87
N ASN A 142 -6.65 8.56 -11.31
CA ASN A 142 -7.49 9.28 -12.27
C ASN A 142 -6.75 9.71 -13.54
N GLY A 143 -5.83 8.87 -14.05
CA GLY A 143 -5.05 9.11 -15.25
C GLY A 143 -3.78 9.95 -15.04
N GLU A 144 -3.55 10.50 -13.86
CA GLU A 144 -2.32 11.21 -13.50
C GLU A 144 -1.27 10.27 -12.93
N TYR A 145 -0.02 10.40 -13.39
CA TYR A 145 1.10 9.64 -12.83
C TYR A 145 1.38 10.09 -11.39
N TRP A 146 1.27 9.14 -10.47
CA TRP A 146 1.41 9.39 -9.04
C TRP A 146 2.77 9.00 -8.49
N GLY A 147 3.52 8.15 -9.19
CA GLY A 147 4.88 7.77 -8.83
C GLY A 147 5.16 6.27 -8.93
N LEU A 148 6.41 5.94 -8.62
CA LEU A 148 6.86 4.56 -8.44
C LEU A 148 6.52 4.09 -7.03
N TYR A 149 5.88 2.94 -6.94
CA TYR A 149 5.52 2.26 -5.70
C TYR A 149 6.06 0.85 -5.66
N ILE A 150 6.20 0.32 -4.48
CA ILE A 150 6.45 -1.10 -4.25
C ILE A 150 5.14 -1.71 -3.77
N MET A 151 4.48 -2.46 -4.65
CA MET A 151 3.34 -3.29 -4.29
C MET A 151 3.83 -4.42 -3.39
N ARG A 152 3.15 -4.67 -2.28
CA ARG A 152 3.51 -5.66 -1.27
C ARG A 152 2.29 -6.43 -0.79
N GLU A 153 2.50 -7.65 -0.37
CA GLU A 153 1.53 -8.33 0.47
C GLU A 153 1.26 -7.52 1.74
N LYS A 154 0.14 -7.74 2.36
CA LYS A 154 -0.20 -7.13 3.63
C LYS A 154 -0.27 -8.21 4.70
N GLU A 155 0.66 -8.14 5.66
CA GLU A 155 0.67 -9.02 6.83
C GLU A 155 -0.61 -8.79 7.66
N ASN A 156 -1.50 -9.74 7.62
CA ASN A 156 -2.75 -9.80 8.35
C ASN A 156 -3.17 -11.27 8.53
N GLU A 157 -4.34 -11.53 9.08
CA GLU A 157 -4.86 -12.89 9.27
C GLU A 157 -4.91 -13.69 7.96
N ASP A 158 -5.35 -13.08 6.87
CA ASP A 158 -5.43 -13.75 5.55
C ASP A 158 -4.04 -14.12 5.01
N TYR A 159 -3.02 -13.28 5.26
CA TYR A 159 -1.63 -13.57 4.94
C TYR A 159 -1.17 -14.82 5.66
N VAL A 160 -1.37 -14.89 6.98
CA VAL A 160 -0.97 -16.05 7.79
C VAL A 160 -1.65 -17.32 7.29
N VAL A 161 -2.95 -17.28 7.08
CA VAL A 161 -3.72 -18.44 6.58
C VAL A 161 -3.24 -18.91 5.19
N SER A 162 -2.90 -17.98 4.32
CA SER A 162 -2.47 -18.32 2.95
C SER A 162 -1.04 -18.86 2.87
N HIS A 163 -0.17 -18.46 3.80
CA HIS A 163 1.24 -18.90 3.83
C HIS A 163 1.47 -20.09 4.75
N HIS A 164 0.59 -20.32 5.72
CA HIS A 164 0.65 -21.43 6.67
C HIS A 164 -0.68 -22.20 6.70
N PRO A 165 -1.07 -22.86 5.59
CA PRO A 165 -2.26 -23.70 5.59
C PRO A 165 -2.05 -24.89 6.54
N GLU A 166 -3.00 -25.11 7.47
CA GLU A 166 -3.02 -26.27 8.37
C GLU A 166 -3.21 -27.59 7.59
#